data_bdefbde87a60515a22942985c674c57f
#
_entry.id   bdefbde87a60515a22942985c674c57f
#
_cell.length_a   1.000
_cell.length_b   1.000
_cell.length_c   1.000
_cell.angle_alpha   90.00
_cell.angle_beta   90.00
_cell.angle_gamma   90.00
#
_symmetry.space_group_name_H-M   'P 1'
#
loop_
_entity.id
_entity.type
_entity.pdbx_description
1 polymer ?
#
loop_
_entity_poly.entity_id
_entity_poly.type
_entity_poly.pdbx_seq_one_letter_code
_entity_poly.pdbx_strand_id
1 'polypeptide(L)'
;DLWNAEEIKDGRFIGIASAKSKSYEQGYQCLHLGYGVDKNVQAPTILTAAGIPVTLIGKVADIVANDQGTSISCVPTKDCLDHTIEEFQKMEKGFICTNVQETDLAGHSQSSEEYKKILETADEGIGRLLPLLEEEDVLVVMADHGNDPDIGHSKHTRECVPLLIYQKGVHGKTVGKRKTLSDVGATACSYLGAKAPQNGVPFWPAQE
;
A
#
# COMPACT_ATOMS: atom_id res chain seq x y z
N ASP A 1 -9.89 28.98 -1.80
CA ASP A 1 -9.04 29.78 -2.68
C ASP A 1 -7.58 29.36 -2.47
N LEU A 2 -6.93 28.85 -3.53
CA LEU A 2 -5.54 28.36 -3.48
C LEU A 2 -4.56 29.45 -3.01
N TRP A 3 -4.79 30.68 -3.37
CA TRP A 3 -3.95 31.82 -2.99
C TRP A 3 -3.91 32.07 -1.47
N ASN A 4 -4.99 31.74 -0.77
CA ASN A 4 -5.06 31.88 0.68
C ASN A 4 -4.40 30.70 1.42
N ALA A 5 -3.92 29.71 0.71
CA ALA A 5 -3.29 28.50 1.25
C ALA A 5 -1.79 28.42 0.91
N GLU A 6 -1.21 29.52 0.41
CA GLU A 6 0.24 29.59 0.19
C GLU A 6 1.00 29.39 1.50
N GLU A 7 2.02 28.54 1.44
CA GLU A 7 2.97 28.40 2.53
C GLU A 7 4.28 29.10 2.19
N ILE A 8 4.60 30.11 3.02
CA ILE A 8 5.84 30.89 2.91
C ILE A 8 6.69 30.63 4.13
N LYS A 9 7.91 30.14 3.95
CA LYS A 9 8.90 29.97 5.01
C LYS A 9 10.14 30.77 4.65
N ASP A 10 10.61 31.58 5.61
CA ASP A 10 11.79 32.46 5.45
C ASP A 10 11.71 33.36 4.20
N GLY A 11 10.49 33.88 3.88
CA GLY A 11 10.24 34.73 2.73
C GLY A 11 10.26 34.01 1.38
N ARG A 12 10.25 32.67 1.37
CA ARG A 12 10.21 31.85 0.15
C ARG A 12 8.92 31.05 0.08
N PHE A 13 8.28 31.03 -1.09
CA PHE A 13 7.18 30.12 -1.37
C PHE A 13 7.69 28.68 -1.30
N ILE A 14 7.04 27.83 -0.50
CA ILE A 14 7.39 26.43 -0.32
C ILE A 14 6.28 25.48 -0.80
N GLY A 15 5.08 25.95 -0.96
CA GLY A 15 3.97 25.13 -1.43
C GLY A 15 2.60 25.72 -1.14
N ILE A 16 1.61 24.90 -1.36
CA ILE A 16 0.19 25.18 -1.06
C ILE A 16 -0.31 24.15 -0.05
N ALA A 17 -0.83 24.62 1.09
CA ALA A 17 -1.50 23.77 2.04
C ALA A 17 -2.89 23.37 1.49
N SER A 18 -2.95 22.32 0.72
CA SER A 18 -4.18 21.88 0.03
C SER A 18 -5.36 21.63 0.99
N ALA A 19 -5.09 21.11 2.17
CA ALA A 19 -6.11 20.93 3.22
C ALA A 19 -6.72 22.26 3.67
N LYS A 20 -5.93 23.31 3.79
CA LYS A 20 -6.41 24.65 4.16
C LYS A 20 -7.21 25.32 3.04
N SER A 21 -6.88 25.01 1.79
CA SER A 21 -7.59 25.57 0.61
C SER A 21 -8.96 25.00 0.43
N LYS A 22 -9.26 23.81 0.99
CA LYS A 22 -10.47 23.02 0.75
C LYS A 22 -10.73 22.74 -0.74
N SER A 23 -9.67 22.67 -1.53
CA SER A 23 -9.77 22.51 -2.99
C SER A 23 -10.38 21.16 -3.37
N TYR A 24 -10.12 20.11 -2.60
CA TYR A 24 -10.69 18.78 -2.83
C TYR A 24 -12.22 18.77 -2.68
N GLU A 25 -12.78 19.59 -1.77
CA GLU A 25 -14.23 19.74 -1.60
C GLU A 25 -14.89 20.45 -2.80
N GLN A 26 -14.09 21.12 -3.63
CA GLN A 26 -14.52 21.89 -4.80
C GLN A 26 -14.21 21.19 -6.14
N GLY A 27 -13.98 19.88 -6.11
CA GLY A 27 -13.70 19.07 -7.30
C GLY A 27 -12.27 19.12 -7.81
N TYR A 28 -11.32 19.65 -7.04
CA TYR A 28 -9.89 19.56 -7.35
C TYR A 28 -9.47 18.09 -7.36
N GLN A 29 -8.74 17.70 -8.40
CA GLN A 29 -8.14 16.37 -8.53
C GLN A 29 -6.63 16.49 -8.60
N CYS A 30 -5.93 15.63 -7.85
CA CYS A 30 -4.49 15.53 -7.90
C CYS A 30 -4.13 14.33 -8.80
N LEU A 31 -3.40 14.60 -9.88
CA LEU A 31 -2.86 13.57 -10.75
C LEU A 31 -1.39 13.34 -10.39
N HIS A 32 -1.08 12.15 -9.90
CA HIS A 32 0.29 11.74 -9.62
C HIS A 32 0.96 11.23 -10.90
N LEU A 33 2.04 11.89 -11.32
CA LEU A 33 2.80 11.53 -12.51
C LEU A 33 4.09 10.83 -12.10
N GLY A 34 4.25 9.56 -12.47
CA GLY A 34 5.49 8.81 -12.30
C GLY A 34 6.48 9.13 -13.42
N TYR A 35 7.53 9.90 -13.13
CA TYR A 35 8.57 10.17 -14.10
C TYR A 35 9.58 9.02 -14.18
N GLY A 36 9.81 8.51 -15.38
CA GLY A 36 10.78 7.43 -15.63
C GLY A 36 10.32 6.04 -15.18
N VAL A 37 9.06 5.87 -14.81
CA VAL A 37 8.48 4.57 -14.43
C VAL A 37 7.85 3.93 -15.67
N ASP A 38 8.28 2.71 -15.98
CA ASP A 38 7.64 1.86 -16.99
C ASP A 38 6.59 0.96 -16.31
N LYS A 39 5.32 1.26 -16.54
CA LYS A 39 4.22 0.46 -15.98
C LYS A 39 4.19 -0.98 -16.49
N ASN A 40 4.73 -1.25 -17.68
CA ASN A 40 4.69 -2.57 -18.30
C ASN A 40 5.57 -3.60 -17.59
N VAL A 41 6.49 -3.15 -16.73
CA VAL A 41 7.37 -4.02 -15.94
C VAL A 41 6.94 -4.12 -14.46
N GLN A 42 5.80 -3.52 -14.12
CA GLN A 42 5.22 -3.56 -12.76
C GLN A 42 4.23 -4.72 -12.61
N ALA A 43 4.13 -5.26 -11.41
CA ALA A 43 3.27 -6.40 -11.10
C ALA A 43 1.79 -6.22 -11.51
N PRO A 44 1.11 -5.08 -11.27
CA PRO A 44 -0.28 -4.91 -11.67
C PRO A 44 -0.50 -5.11 -13.17
N THR A 45 0.31 -4.47 -14.02
CA THR A 45 0.21 -4.60 -15.48
C THR A 45 0.55 -6.02 -15.95
N ILE A 46 1.55 -6.65 -15.35
CA ILE A 46 1.94 -8.03 -15.69
C ILE A 46 0.84 -9.02 -15.34
N LEU A 47 0.23 -8.88 -14.17
CA LEU A 47 -0.86 -9.75 -13.72
C LEU A 47 -2.10 -9.60 -14.60
N THR A 48 -2.52 -8.37 -14.88
CA THR A 48 -3.69 -8.12 -15.74
C THR A 48 -3.44 -8.59 -17.18
N ALA A 49 -2.23 -8.45 -17.70
CA ALA A 49 -1.87 -8.99 -19.02
C ALA A 49 -1.88 -10.53 -19.07
N ALA A 50 -1.73 -11.20 -17.92
CA ALA A 50 -1.87 -12.64 -17.77
C ALA A 50 -3.34 -13.08 -17.51
N GLY A 51 -4.32 -12.17 -17.57
CA GLY A 51 -5.71 -12.43 -17.29
C GLY A 51 -6.06 -12.58 -15.82
N ILE A 52 -5.17 -12.14 -14.92
CA ILE A 52 -5.36 -12.20 -13.47
C ILE A 52 -5.95 -10.87 -12.99
N PRO A 53 -7.13 -10.85 -12.36
CA PRO A 53 -7.72 -9.65 -11.79
C PRO A 53 -6.81 -8.97 -10.78
N VAL A 54 -6.75 -7.64 -10.83
CA VAL A 54 -5.98 -6.82 -9.91
C VAL A 54 -6.86 -5.72 -9.33
N THR A 55 -6.89 -5.60 -8.02
CA THR A 55 -7.52 -4.48 -7.32
C THR A 55 -6.48 -3.73 -6.47
N LEU A 56 -6.37 -2.43 -6.68
CA LEU A 56 -5.55 -1.53 -5.88
C LEU A 56 -6.46 -0.65 -5.02
N ILE A 57 -6.16 -0.52 -3.72
CA ILE A 57 -7.01 0.15 -2.74
C ILE A 57 -6.19 1.14 -1.91
N GLY A 58 -6.71 2.34 -1.70
CA GLY A 58 -6.05 3.39 -0.95
C GLY A 58 -5.02 4.15 -1.80
N LYS A 59 -3.95 4.63 -1.19
CA LYS A 59 -2.94 5.46 -1.86
C LYS A 59 -2.30 4.78 -3.07
N VAL A 60 -2.11 3.47 -3.03
CA VAL A 60 -1.56 2.72 -4.17
C VAL A 60 -2.45 2.83 -5.42
N ALA A 61 -3.76 2.96 -5.25
CA ALA A 61 -4.70 3.17 -6.36
C ALA A 61 -4.51 4.51 -7.07
N ASP A 62 -3.97 5.52 -6.38
CA ASP A 62 -3.73 6.85 -6.93
C ASP A 62 -2.38 6.97 -7.66
N ILE A 63 -1.38 6.18 -7.26
CA ILE A 63 0.01 6.38 -7.71
C ILE A 63 0.53 5.26 -8.62
N VAL A 64 -0.11 4.11 -8.66
CA VAL A 64 0.31 2.96 -9.48
C VAL A 64 -0.65 2.76 -10.64
N ALA A 65 -0.12 2.68 -11.86
CA ALA A 65 -0.92 2.42 -13.04
C ALA A 65 -1.60 1.04 -12.98
N ASN A 66 -2.92 1.00 -13.19
CA ASN A 66 -3.73 -0.22 -13.16
C ASN A 66 -4.84 -0.13 -14.22
N ASP A 67 -4.47 0.12 -15.45
CA ASP A 67 -5.37 0.49 -16.55
C ASP A 67 -6.43 -0.58 -16.86
N GLN A 68 -6.17 -1.83 -16.54
CA GLN A 68 -7.05 -2.97 -16.81
C GLN A 68 -7.60 -3.63 -15.53
N GLY A 69 -7.26 -3.11 -14.37
CA GLY A 69 -7.72 -3.57 -13.07
C GLY A 69 -8.70 -2.59 -12.43
N THR A 70 -9.07 -2.87 -11.20
CA THR A 70 -9.89 -2.01 -10.36
C THR A 70 -9.02 -1.14 -9.46
N SER A 71 -9.32 0.15 -9.38
CA SER A 71 -8.63 1.09 -8.47
C SER A 71 -9.66 1.81 -7.60
N ILE A 72 -9.51 1.69 -6.29
CA ILE A 72 -10.42 2.26 -5.28
C ILE A 72 -9.63 3.24 -4.42
N SER A 73 -9.81 4.53 -4.68
CA SER A 73 -9.20 5.58 -3.87
C SER A 73 -9.95 5.73 -2.54
N CYS A 74 -9.23 5.64 -1.44
CA CYS A 74 -9.76 5.86 -0.10
C CYS A 74 -8.63 6.28 0.85
N VAL A 75 -8.92 7.00 1.91
CA VAL A 75 -7.96 7.45 2.91
C VAL A 75 -8.23 6.83 4.29
N PRO A 76 -9.47 6.81 4.81
CA PRO A 76 -9.70 6.24 6.13
C PRO A 76 -9.32 4.77 6.18
N THR A 77 -8.49 4.39 7.14
CA THR A 77 -7.98 3.02 7.32
C THR A 77 -9.08 1.98 7.34
N LYS A 78 -10.16 2.27 8.09
CA LYS A 78 -11.30 1.37 8.18
C LYS A 78 -11.93 1.12 6.80
N ASP A 79 -12.15 2.17 6.03
CA ASP A 79 -12.79 2.09 4.71
C ASP A 79 -11.91 1.31 3.72
N CYS A 80 -10.59 1.54 3.74
CA CYS A 80 -9.66 0.78 2.91
C CYS A 80 -9.70 -0.72 3.22
N LEU A 81 -9.81 -1.09 4.49
CA LEU A 81 -9.89 -2.50 4.91
C LEU A 81 -11.28 -3.10 4.66
N ASP A 82 -12.35 -2.32 4.78
CA ASP A 82 -13.70 -2.75 4.40
C ASP A 82 -13.74 -3.05 2.89
N HIS A 83 -13.22 -2.17 2.04
CA HIS A 83 -13.09 -2.42 0.61
C HIS A 83 -12.21 -3.62 0.29
N THR A 84 -11.13 -3.83 1.05
CA THR A 84 -10.27 -5.01 0.89
C THR A 84 -11.06 -6.31 1.11
N ILE A 85 -11.85 -6.36 2.17
CA ILE A 85 -12.69 -7.52 2.50
C ILE A 85 -13.78 -7.72 1.45
N GLU A 86 -14.45 -6.65 1.02
CA GLU A 86 -15.48 -6.71 -0.02
C GLU A 86 -14.93 -7.21 -1.34
N GLU A 87 -13.79 -6.73 -1.78
CA GLU A 87 -13.15 -7.16 -3.03
C GLU A 87 -12.61 -8.58 -2.93
N PHE A 88 -12.06 -8.97 -1.76
CA PHE A 88 -11.63 -10.35 -1.51
C PHE A 88 -12.80 -11.34 -1.64
N GLN A 89 -13.96 -11.03 -1.06
CA GLN A 89 -15.14 -11.90 -1.12
C GLN A 89 -15.75 -12.03 -2.53
N LYS A 90 -15.50 -11.08 -3.42
CA LYS A 90 -15.96 -11.11 -4.83
C LYS A 90 -14.98 -11.84 -5.75
N MET A 91 -13.73 -11.97 -5.35
CA MET A 91 -12.63 -12.43 -6.18
C MET A 91 -12.34 -13.91 -5.93
N GLU A 92 -12.55 -14.76 -6.92
CA GLU A 92 -12.20 -16.18 -6.84
C GLU A 92 -10.68 -16.41 -6.93
N LYS A 93 -10.00 -15.64 -7.77
CA LYS A 93 -8.55 -15.65 -7.95
C LYS A 93 -8.08 -14.29 -8.41
N GLY A 94 -7.06 -13.73 -7.77
CA GLY A 94 -6.51 -12.44 -8.19
C GLY A 94 -5.49 -11.87 -7.22
N PHE A 95 -5.21 -10.58 -7.38
CA PHE A 95 -4.28 -9.84 -6.56
C PHE A 95 -4.94 -8.57 -6.01
N ILE A 96 -4.96 -8.42 -4.70
CA ILE A 96 -5.42 -7.22 -4.03
C ILE A 96 -4.23 -6.58 -3.33
N CYS A 97 -4.00 -5.29 -3.57
CA CYS A 97 -2.99 -4.52 -2.87
C CYS A 97 -3.65 -3.31 -2.20
N THR A 98 -3.61 -3.27 -0.89
CA THR A 98 -4.15 -2.19 -0.08
C THR A 98 -3.03 -1.41 0.59
N ASN A 99 -3.05 -0.10 0.49
CA ASN A 99 -2.15 0.79 1.20
C ASN A 99 -2.90 1.64 2.22
N VAL A 100 -2.58 1.47 3.50
CA VAL A 100 -3.15 2.22 4.62
C VAL A 100 -2.31 3.48 4.82
N GLN A 101 -2.80 4.61 4.30
CA GLN A 101 -2.05 5.88 4.29
C GLN A 101 -2.03 6.58 5.65
N GLU A 102 -3.03 6.39 6.52
CA GLU A 102 -3.13 7.15 7.77
C GLU A 102 -1.98 6.87 8.74
N THR A 103 -1.33 5.70 8.67
CA THR A 103 -0.11 5.41 9.44
C THR A 103 1.01 6.39 9.10
N ASP A 104 1.21 6.67 7.81
CA ASP A 104 2.18 7.64 7.34
C ASP A 104 1.81 9.08 7.76
N LEU A 105 0.55 9.46 7.66
CA LEU A 105 0.05 10.77 8.10
C LEU A 105 0.28 10.99 9.61
N ALA A 106 0.02 9.97 10.44
CA ALA A 106 0.27 10.02 11.87
C ALA A 106 1.77 10.10 12.19
N GLY A 107 2.62 9.39 11.44
CA GLY A 107 4.08 9.52 11.55
C GLY A 107 4.57 10.92 11.21
N HIS A 108 4.06 11.53 10.14
CA HIS A 108 4.38 12.91 9.77
C HIS A 108 3.90 13.93 10.79
N SER A 109 2.80 13.69 11.48
CA SER A 109 2.29 14.56 12.56
C SER A 109 3.08 14.41 13.87
N GLN A 110 3.99 13.43 13.94
CA GLN A 110 4.77 13.09 15.14
C GLN A 110 3.88 12.78 16.36
N SER A 111 2.77 12.08 16.14
CA SER A 111 1.82 11.67 17.16
C SER A 111 1.84 10.15 17.35
N SER A 112 2.58 9.66 18.32
CA SER A 112 2.64 8.23 18.66
C SER A 112 1.29 7.68 19.12
N GLU A 113 0.46 8.51 19.75
CA GLU A 113 -0.88 8.13 20.18
C GLU A 113 -1.80 7.91 18.96
N GLU A 114 -1.77 8.82 18.00
CA GLU A 114 -2.53 8.69 16.75
C GLU A 114 -2.02 7.52 15.92
N TYR A 115 -0.70 7.38 15.79
CA TYR A 115 -0.05 6.28 15.08
C TYR A 115 -0.49 4.91 15.65
N LYS A 116 -0.46 4.76 16.99
CA LYS A 116 -0.94 3.57 17.67
C LYS A 116 -2.40 3.28 17.35
N LYS A 117 -3.28 4.27 17.44
CA LYS A 117 -4.71 4.12 17.16
C LYS A 117 -4.98 3.64 15.72
N ILE A 118 -4.23 4.17 14.75
CA ILE A 118 -4.35 3.74 13.35
C ILE A 118 -3.86 2.30 13.18
N LEU A 119 -2.75 1.91 13.83
CA LEU A 119 -2.28 0.52 13.81
C LEU A 119 -3.30 -0.44 14.43
N GLU A 120 -3.94 -0.06 15.54
CA GLU A 120 -5.00 -0.86 16.16
C GLU A 120 -6.20 -1.03 15.21
N THR A 121 -6.59 0.04 14.49
CA THR A 121 -7.65 -0.03 13.47
C THR A 121 -7.25 -0.95 12.31
N ALA A 122 -5.99 -0.91 11.89
CA ALA A 122 -5.47 -1.79 10.84
C ALA A 122 -5.47 -3.26 11.29
N ASP A 123 -5.03 -3.53 12.54
CA ASP A 123 -5.03 -4.86 13.14
C ASP A 123 -6.45 -5.45 13.24
N GLU A 124 -7.43 -4.66 13.69
CA GLU A 124 -8.83 -5.07 13.71
C GLU A 124 -9.35 -5.44 12.31
N GLY A 125 -9.00 -4.68 11.28
CA GLY A 125 -9.37 -4.96 9.90
C GLY A 125 -8.74 -6.26 9.38
N ILE A 126 -7.46 -6.47 9.65
CA ILE A 126 -6.74 -7.72 9.35
C ILE A 126 -7.39 -8.89 10.10
N GLY A 127 -7.72 -8.69 11.38
CA GLY A 127 -8.42 -9.69 12.20
C GLY A 127 -9.76 -10.14 11.61
N ARG A 128 -10.48 -9.25 10.91
CA ARG A 128 -11.72 -9.59 10.20
C ARG A 128 -11.45 -10.33 8.88
N LEU A 129 -10.33 -10.08 8.22
CA LEU A 129 -9.95 -10.74 6.97
C LEU A 129 -9.44 -12.18 7.21
N LEU A 130 -8.63 -12.41 8.24
CA LEU A 130 -7.98 -13.69 8.51
C LEU A 130 -8.92 -14.92 8.48
N PRO A 131 -10.12 -14.90 9.11
CA PRO A 131 -11.02 -16.06 9.10
C PRO A 131 -11.64 -16.35 7.72
N LEU A 132 -11.55 -15.41 6.76
CA LEU A 132 -12.08 -15.57 5.41
C LEU A 132 -11.07 -16.26 4.48
N LEU A 133 -9.79 -16.29 4.87
CA LEU A 133 -8.72 -16.85 4.03
C LEU A 133 -8.79 -18.37 4.01
N GLU A 134 -8.63 -18.95 2.83
CA GLU A 134 -8.53 -20.39 2.60
C GLU A 134 -7.07 -20.84 2.41
N GLU A 135 -6.84 -22.14 2.20
CA GLU A 135 -5.47 -22.72 2.16
C GLU A 135 -4.62 -22.19 1.00
N GLU A 136 -5.25 -21.77 -0.09
CA GLU A 136 -4.58 -21.21 -1.27
C GLU A 136 -4.40 -19.69 -1.22
N ASP A 137 -4.94 -19.03 -0.18
CA ASP A 137 -4.80 -17.59 -0.03
C ASP A 137 -3.52 -17.24 0.73
N VAL A 138 -2.83 -16.22 0.27
CA VAL A 138 -1.63 -15.68 0.93
C VAL A 138 -1.85 -14.22 1.28
N LEU A 139 -1.81 -13.90 2.55
CA LEU A 139 -1.78 -12.53 3.03
C LEU A 139 -0.34 -12.11 3.34
N VAL A 140 0.08 -11.01 2.76
CA VAL A 140 1.36 -10.35 3.08
C VAL A 140 1.08 -8.99 3.71
N VAL A 141 1.60 -8.76 4.91
CA VAL A 141 1.55 -7.47 5.59
C VAL A 141 2.96 -6.92 5.70
N MET A 142 3.14 -5.70 5.18
CA MET A 142 4.44 -5.02 5.17
C MET A 142 4.25 -3.51 5.27
N ALA A 143 5.34 -2.77 5.43
CA ALA A 143 5.35 -1.33 5.17
C ALA A 143 6.18 -1.02 3.91
N ASP A 144 5.87 0.08 3.26
CA ASP A 144 6.58 0.60 2.07
C ASP A 144 7.82 1.44 2.44
N HIS A 145 7.84 2.01 3.64
CA HIS A 145 8.97 2.70 4.26
C HIS A 145 8.82 2.76 5.78
N GLY A 146 9.86 3.23 6.48
CA GLY A 146 9.80 3.59 7.88
C GLY A 146 9.25 5.00 8.07
N ASN A 147 8.54 5.19 9.18
CA ASN A 147 8.08 6.50 9.63
C ASN A 147 7.91 6.44 11.16
N ASP A 148 8.89 7.00 11.88
CA ASP A 148 8.94 6.94 13.34
C ASP A 148 8.40 8.25 13.93
N PRO A 149 7.24 8.24 14.60
CA PRO A 149 6.63 9.44 15.15
C PRO A 149 7.43 10.10 16.30
N ASP A 150 8.36 9.36 16.92
CA ASP A 150 9.13 9.85 18.07
C ASP A 150 10.57 10.30 17.71
N ILE A 151 10.96 10.21 16.44
CA ILE A 151 12.34 10.51 16.02
C ILE A 151 12.71 12.01 16.06
N GLY A 152 11.72 12.90 16.25
CA GLY A 152 11.94 14.34 16.36
C GLY A 152 11.96 15.09 15.02
N HIS A 153 11.52 14.48 13.94
CA HIS A 153 11.29 15.14 12.65
C HIS A 153 10.19 14.42 11.86
N SER A 154 9.53 15.15 10.98
CA SER A 154 8.41 14.67 10.16
C SER A 154 8.83 14.02 8.82
N LYS A 155 10.00 13.39 8.75
CA LYS A 155 10.51 12.76 7.52
C LYS A 155 10.50 11.25 7.69
N HIS A 156 10.35 10.53 6.58
CA HIS A 156 10.49 9.08 6.58
C HIS A 156 11.84 8.62 7.14
N THR A 157 11.84 7.44 7.71
CA THR A 157 13.01 6.79 8.29
C THR A 157 13.45 5.60 7.43
N ARG A 158 14.64 5.03 7.69
CA ARG A 158 15.29 4.04 6.79
C ARG A 158 15.57 2.70 7.45
N GLU A 159 14.88 2.38 8.51
CA GLU A 159 14.94 1.06 9.13
C GLU A 159 14.34 -0.03 8.22
N CYS A 160 14.65 -1.28 8.54
CA CYS A 160 13.99 -2.40 7.90
C CYS A 160 12.51 -2.43 8.29
N VAL A 161 11.65 -2.48 7.31
CA VAL A 161 10.20 -2.61 7.52
C VAL A 161 9.81 -4.06 7.86
N PRO A 162 8.69 -4.27 8.57
CA PRO A 162 8.16 -5.61 8.82
C PRO A 162 7.77 -6.32 7.52
N LEU A 163 7.85 -7.64 7.52
CA LEU A 163 7.32 -8.49 6.48
C LEU A 163 6.71 -9.72 7.15
N LEU A 164 5.39 -9.77 7.20
CA LEU A 164 4.62 -10.85 7.79
C LEU A 164 3.87 -11.58 6.67
N ILE A 165 3.85 -12.91 6.75
CA ILE A 165 3.15 -13.75 5.77
C ILE A 165 2.24 -14.69 6.55
N TYR A 166 1.00 -14.75 6.12
CA TYR A 166 0.03 -15.71 6.61
C TYR A 166 -0.51 -16.52 5.44
N GLN A 167 -0.54 -17.83 5.63
CA GLN A 167 -1.26 -18.79 4.79
C GLN A 167 -1.84 -19.87 5.71
N LYS A 168 -3.11 -20.20 5.54
CA LYS A 168 -3.80 -21.17 6.38
C LYS A 168 -3.09 -22.52 6.33
N GLY A 169 -2.84 -23.11 7.50
CA GLY A 169 -2.15 -24.41 7.61
C GLY A 169 -0.63 -24.34 7.52
N VAL A 170 0.00 -23.20 7.23
CA VAL A 170 1.45 -23.06 7.15
C VAL A 170 1.99 -22.40 8.41
N HIS A 171 2.93 -23.07 9.08
CA HIS A 171 3.49 -22.59 10.34
C HIS A 171 5.02 -22.72 10.36
N GLY A 172 5.69 -21.89 11.15
CA GLY A 172 7.11 -21.98 11.47
C GLY A 172 8.05 -21.69 10.29
N LYS A 173 7.56 -21.13 9.20
CA LYS A 173 8.41 -20.73 8.07
C LYS A 173 8.93 -19.30 8.26
N THR A 174 10.12 -19.04 7.76
CA THR A 174 10.73 -17.71 7.72
C THR A 174 11.28 -17.44 6.33
N VAL A 175 11.13 -16.20 5.88
CA VAL A 175 11.64 -15.76 4.55
C VAL A 175 12.91 -14.92 4.67
N GLY A 176 13.40 -14.73 5.90
CA GLY A 176 14.60 -13.95 6.20
C GLY A 176 14.50 -12.48 5.79
N LYS A 177 15.62 -11.78 5.88
CA LYS A 177 15.72 -10.38 5.46
C LYS A 177 15.75 -10.30 3.93
N ARG A 178 14.81 -9.52 3.35
CA ARG A 178 14.74 -9.28 1.90
C ARG A 178 15.61 -8.08 1.50
N LYS A 179 16.02 -8.04 0.25
CA LYS A 179 16.89 -6.98 -0.28
C LYS A 179 16.12 -5.78 -0.83
N THR A 180 14.90 -6.00 -1.29
CA THR A 180 14.07 -4.98 -1.93
C THR A 180 12.59 -5.22 -1.68
N LEU A 181 11.82 -4.15 -1.62
CA LEU A 181 10.34 -4.19 -1.54
C LEU A 181 9.71 -4.81 -2.80
N SER A 182 10.41 -4.75 -3.94
CA SER A 182 9.98 -5.40 -5.19
C SER A 182 9.80 -6.91 -5.08
N ASP A 183 10.40 -7.55 -4.07
CA ASP A 183 10.27 -8.98 -3.82
C ASP A 183 8.81 -9.40 -3.57
N VAL A 184 7.97 -8.50 -3.01
CA VAL A 184 6.54 -8.76 -2.80
C VAL A 184 5.80 -8.85 -4.14
N GLY A 185 6.01 -7.88 -5.03
CA GLY A 185 5.43 -7.92 -6.38
C GLY A 185 5.88 -9.13 -7.20
N ALA A 186 7.18 -9.49 -7.10
CA ALA A 186 7.72 -10.68 -7.73
C ALA A 186 7.10 -11.96 -7.16
N THR A 187 6.86 -12.00 -5.85
CA THR A 187 6.18 -13.12 -5.19
C THR A 187 4.73 -13.26 -5.67
N ALA A 188 3.98 -12.15 -5.74
CA ALA A 188 2.62 -12.17 -6.25
C ALA A 188 2.55 -12.69 -7.69
N CYS A 189 3.41 -12.19 -8.59
CA CYS A 189 3.48 -12.65 -9.96
C CYS A 189 3.81 -14.17 -10.06
N SER A 190 4.82 -14.60 -9.30
CA SER A 190 5.23 -16.03 -9.27
C SER A 190 4.12 -16.93 -8.71
N TYR A 191 3.50 -16.54 -7.60
CA TYR A 191 2.45 -17.31 -6.95
C TYR A 191 1.21 -17.50 -7.83
N LEU A 192 0.83 -16.45 -8.55
CA LEU A 192 -0.32 -16.45 -9.45
C LEU A 192 0.00 -16.99 -10.85
N GLY A 193 1.26 -17.39 -11.13
CA GLY A 193 1.67 -17.99 -12.40
C GLY A 193 1.89 -16.98 -13.53
N ALA A 194 2.13 -15.72 -13.21
CA ALA A 194 2.43 -14.67 -14.18
C ALA A 194 3.95 -14.53 -14.43
N LYS A 195 4.31 -13.80 -15.48
CA LYS A 195 5.70 -13.45 -15.80
C LYS A 195 6.33 -12.65 -14.65
N ALA A 196 7.62 -12.87 -14.40
CA ALA A 196 8.37 -12.09 -13.42
C ALA A 196 8.41 -10.58 -13.79
N PRO A 197 8.25 -9.67 -12.83
CA PRO A 197 8.49 -8.24 -13.03
C PRO A 197 10.00 -7.97 -13.24
N GLN A 198 10.34 -6.74 -13.61
CA GLN A 198 11.73 -6.34 -13.88
C GLN A 198 12.65 -6.53 -12.67
N ASN A 199 12.14 -6.30 -11.47
CA ASN A 199 12.89 -6.36 -10.22
C ASN A 199 12.19 -7.25 -9.21
N GLY A 200 12.97 -7.75 -8.25
CA GLY A 200 12.49 -8.58 -7.15
C GLY A 200 12.75 -10.07 -7.34
N VAL A 201 12.81 -10.76 -6.23
CA VAL A 201 12.99 -12.22 -6.16
C VAL A 201 11.85 -12.81 -5.34
N PRO A 202 11.08 -13.76 -5.88
CA PRO A 202 10.00 -14.41 -5.13
C PRO A 202 10.55 -15.08 -3.85
N PHE A 203 9.75 -15.04 -2.80
CA PHE A 203 10.10 -15.63 -1.51
C PHE A 203 9.01 -16.58 -0.97
N TRP A 204 7.91 -16.72 -1.69
CA TRP A 204 6.82 -17.59 -1.29
C TRP A 204 6.26 -18.39 -2.50
N PRO A 205 5.88 -19.69 -2.36
CA PRO A 205 6.11 -20.49 -1.15
C PRO A 205 7.59 -20.53 -0.75
N ALA A 206 7.89 -20.62 0.55
CA ALA A 206 9.26 -20.67 1.02
C ALA A 206 9.98 -21.85 0.36
N GLN A 207 11.13 -21.59 -0.28
CA GLN A 207 11.99 -22.65 -0.81
C GLN A 207 12.53 -23.48 0.38
N GLU A 208 12.46 -24.79 0.26
CA GLU A 208 13.00 -25.73 1.24
C GLU A 208 14.54 -25.64 1.35
#